data_96457c0f042a3acd1ac4450c9a0ef88b
#
_entry.id   96457c0f042a3acd1ac4450c9a0ef88b
#
_cell.length_a   1.000
_cell.length_b   1.000
_cell.length_c   1.000
_cell.angle_alpha   90.00
_cell.angle_beta   90.00
_cell.angle_gamma   90.00
#
_symmetry.space_group_name_H-M   'P 1'
#
loop_
_entity.id
_entity.type
_entity.pdbx_description
1 polymer ?
#
loop_
_entity_poly.entity_id
_entity_poly.type
_entity_poly.pdbx_seq_one_letter_code
_entity_poly.pdbx_strand_id
1 'polypeptide(L)'
;VSTYTPEQFDELLRSYDAKETEAEKYFTLHLLNTQGGKADAKMKCELIYAEPVVYYILDSDANKANSSSSVGYLRIRNFDDSAAASVKTAVAALQDSGATSLIIDVRDNTSGKPAEMADALDYFLPKGDLFLLRDRDGKETTYSSGSSYLNMPMVVLVNENTTCAAEVFACIMQQAGVTIVGRRTPGSAQSQVIVELSDGSAVRLSKFEYLTPDKKSMTDLGGVTPDIASYQIEDS
;
A
#
# COMPACT_ATOMS: atom_id res chain seq x y z
N VAL A 1 12.47 17.71 36.27
CA VAL A 1 12.63 16.79 35.14
C VAL A 1 11.35 15.98 35.09
N SER A 2 10.48 16.26 34.12
CA SER A 2 9.26 15.46 33.90
C SER A 2 9.66 14.21 33.13
N THR A 3 9.46 13.04 33.75
CA THR A 3 9.57 11.76 33.06
C THR A 3 8.21 11.44 32.49
N TYR A 4 8.14 11.24 31.20
CA TYR A 4 6.91 10.84 30.52
C TYR A 4 6.91 9.32 30.36
N THR A 5 5.75 8.68 30.57
CA THR A 5 5.55 7.32 30.11
C THR A 5 5.43 7.33 28.58
N PRO A 6 5.57 6.18 27.89
CA PRO A 6 5.33 6.12 26.43
C PRO A 6 3.97 6.70 26.01
N GLU A 7 2.92 6.43 26.79
CA GLU A 7 1.56 6.92 26.52
C GLU A 7 1.48 8.45 26.69
N GLN A 8 2.10 9.01 27.74
CA GLN A 8 2.15 10.45 27.95
C GLN A 8 2.97 11.16 26.87
N PHE A 9 4.01 10.50 26.35
CA PHE A 9 4.81 11.02 25.25
C PHE A 9 4.02 11.04 23.95
N ASP A 10 3.26 9.97 23.66
CA ASP A 10 2.34 9.89 22.52
C ASP A 10 1.24 10.95 22.60
N GLU A 11 0.66 11.18 23.78
CA GLU A 11 -0.34 12.23 23.97
C GLU A 11 0.25 13.63 23.76
N LEU A 12 1.48 13.85 24.23
CA LEU A 12 2.23 15.07 23.97
C LEU A 12 2.45 15.28 22.47
N LEU A 13 2.88 14.27 21.73
CA LEU A 13 3.06 14.33 20.27
C LEU A 13 1.76 14.65 19.56
N ARG A 14 0.66 13.99 19.89
CA ARG A 14 -0.67 14.25 19.32
C ARG A 14 -1.18 15.65 19.63
N SER A 15 -0.90 16.20 20.82
CA SER A 15 -1.27 17.57 21.16
C SER A 15 -0.53 18.63 20.33
N TYR A 16 0.62 18.28 19.79
CA TYR A 16 1.38 19.12 18.86
C TYR A 16 0.82 19.08 17.44
N ASP A 17 0.24 17.95 17.04
CA ASP A 17 -0.33 17.74 15.69
C ASP A 17 -1.64 18.54 15.50
N ALA A 18 -2.39 18.78 16.58
CA ALA A 18 -3.67 19.46 16.56
C ALA A 18 -3.61 20.99 16.39
N LYS A 19 -2.42 21.58 16.33
CA LYS A 19 -2.25 23.05 16.17
C LYS A 19 -1.61 23.37 14.85
N GLU A 20 -2.40 23.38 13.79
CA GLU A 20 -2.01 23.95 12.49
C GLU A 20 -1.65 25.42 12.61
N THR A 21 -0.36 25.72 12.59
CA THR A 21 0.18 26.97 12.06
C THR A 21 1.59 26.71 11.54
N GLU A 22 1.93 27.26 10.38
CA GLU A 22 3.14 27.07 9.57
C GLU A 22 4.49 27.43 10.25
N ALA A 23 4.58 27.48 11.56
CA ALA A 23 5.85 27.68 12.25
C ALA A 23 6.53 26.32 12.47
N GLU A 24 7.77 26.19 12.02
CA GLU A 24 8.64 25.06 12.31
C GLU A 24 8.57 24.71 13.80
N LYS A 25 7.93 23.59 14.12
CA LYS A 25 7.74 23.17 15.49
C LYS A 25 8.99 22.44 15.97
N TYR A 26 9.71 23.04 16.89
CA TYR A 26 10.83 22.41 17.58
C TYR A 26 10.44 22.15 19.03
N PHE A 27 10.86 21.01 19.56
CA PHE A 27 10.84 20.74 20.98
C PHE A 27 12.25 20.38 21.46
N THR A 28 12.55 20.65 22.72
CA THR A 28 13.83 20.32 23.32
C THR A 28 13.66 19.15 24.28
N LEU A 29 14.32 18.05 23.98
CA LEU A 29 14.44 16.93 24.90
C LEU A 29 15.61 17.19 25.87
N HIS A 30 15.32 17.17 27.15
CA HIS A 30 16.34 17.20 28.20
C HIS A 30 16.74 15.77 28.54
N LEU A 31 17.88 15.34 28.05
CA LEU A 31 18.38 13.99 28.20
C LEU A 31 19.27 13.86 29.42
N LEU A 32 19.16 12.75 30.12
CA LEU A 32 20.07 12.34 31.18
C LEU A 32 20.78 11.04 30.78
N ASN A 33 22.09 11.03 30.78
CA ASN A 33 22.83 9.80 30.58
C ASN A 33 22.87 8.97 31.90
N THR A 34 23.32 7.74 31.83
CA THR A 34 23.40 6.82 32.97
C THR A 34 24.39 7.28 34.09
N GLN A 35 25.21 8.28 33.80
CA GLN A 35 26.17 8.87 34.72
C GLN A 35 25.71 10.23 35.29
N GLY A 36 24.44 10.63 35.01
CA GLY A 36 23.87 11.89 35.47
C GLY A 36 24.26 13.12 34.66
N GLY A 37 24.98 12.95 33.55
CA GLY A 37 25.26 14.05 32.60
C GLY A 37 24.01 14.50 31.89
N LYS A 38 23.80 15.83 31.75
CA LYS A 38 22.67 16.44 31.08
C LYS A 38 23.06 16.85 29.68
N ALA A 39 22.19 16.63 28.72
CA ALA A 39 22.31 17.12 27.39
C ALA A 39 20.93 17.55 26.84
N ASP A 40 20.88 18.62 26.07
CA ASP A 40 19.67 19.09 25.40
C ASP A 40 19.74 18.73 23.91
N ALA A 41 18.73 18.02 23.42
CA ALA A 41 18.56 17.74 22.00
C ALA A 41 17.36 18.52 21.47
N LYS A 42 17.59 19.43 20.54
CA LYS A 42 16.54 20.16 19.82
C LYS A 42 16.06 19.29 18.66
N MET A 43 14.81 18.88 18.68
CA MET A 43 14.20 18.05 17.66
C MET A 43 13.13 18.84 16.90
N LYS A 44 13.08 18.66 15.59
CA LYS A 44 12.05 19.20 14.73
C LYS A 44 10.93 18.15 14.60
N CYS A 45 9.68 18.59 14.79
CA CYS A 45 8.54 17.76 14.44
C CYS A 45 8.34 17.83 12.92
N GLU A 46 8.54 16.73 12.25
CA GLU A 46 8.20 16.56 10.83
C GLU A 46 7.20 15.43 10.67
N LEU A 47 6.22 15.63 9.80
CA LEU A 47 5.36 14.54 9.38
C LEU A 47 6.21 13.61 8.51
N ILE A 48 6.52 12.44 9.03
CA ILE A 48 7.21 11.41 8.25
C ILE A 48 6.13 10.57 7.57
N TYR A 49 5.92 10.79 6.28
CA TYR A 49 5.14 9.88 5.46
C TYR A 49 6.00 8.66 5.18
N ALA A 50 5.56 7.50 5.63
CA ALA A 50 6.15 6.25 5.14
C ALA A 50 5.89 6.18 3.63
N GLU A 51 6.94 6.09 2.82
CA GLU A 51 6.80 5.97 1.38
C GLU A 51 5.96 4.73 1.03
N PRO A 52 4.79 4.89 0.39
CA PRO A 52 3.90 3.77 0.09
C PRO A 52 4.50 2.84 -0.95
N VAL A 53 5.52 3.29 -1.69
CA VAL A 53 6.10 2.59 -2.83
C VAL A 53 7.63 2.55 -2.72
N VAL A 54 8.19 1.37 -2.99
CA VAL A 54 9.65 1.17 -3.15
C VAL A 54 9.89 0.56 -4.51
N TYR A 55 10.90 1.02 -5.24
CA TYR A 55 11.19 0.53 -6.58
C TYR A 55 12.68 0.53 -6.88
N TYR A 56 13.11 -0.40 -7.72
CA TYR A 56 14.47 -0.49 -8.25
C TYR A 56 14.53 -1.42 -9.47
N ILE A 57 15.60 -1.32 -10.25
CA ILE A 57 15.88 -2.26 -11.32
C ILE A 57 16.50 -3.53 -10.73
N LEU A 58 15.95 -4.69 -11.10
CA LEU A 58 16.60 -5.96 -10.83
C LEU A 58 17.71 -6.17 -11.87
N ASP A 59 18.96 -6.00 -11.45
CA ASP A 59 20.10 -6.31 -12.29
C ASP A 59 20.16 -7.81 -12.54
N SER A 60 19.90 -8.21 -13.77
CA SER A 60 20.29 -9.53 -14.22
C SER A 60 21.79 -9.53 -14.46
N ASP A 61 22.59 -10.03 -13.50
CA ASP A 61 24.04 -10.26 -13.61
C ASP A 61 24.84 -9.23 -14.43
N ALA A 62 25.67 -8.43 -13.77
CA ALA A 62 26.61 -7.49 -14.37
C ALA A 62 27.58 -8.14 -15.39
N ASN A 63 27.49 -9.46 -15.63
CA ASN A 63 28.29 -10.23 -16.54
C ASN A 63 27.61 -10.59 -17.88
N LYS A 64 26.31 -10.24 -18.07
CA LYS A 64 25.64 -10.42 -19.37
C LYS A 64 25.49 -9.10 -20.09
N ALA A 65 26.55 -8.67 -20.72
CA ALA A 65 26.64 -7.46 -21.56
C ALA A 65 25.68 -7.42 -22.77
N ASN A 66 24.69 -8.31 -22.87
CA ASN A 66 23.74 -8.42 -23.97
C ASN A 66 22.29 -8.74 -23.56
N SER A 67 21.90 -8.55 -22.31
CA SER A 67 20.48 -8.67 -21.94
C SER A 67 19.75 -7.37 -22.27
N SER A 68 19.01 -7.34 -23.37
CA SER A 68 18.18 -6.21 -23.80
C SER A 68 16.86 -6.07 -22.99
N SER A 69 16.68 -6.84 -21.92
CA SER A 69 15.51 -6.80 -21.08
C SER A 69 15.89 -6.54 -19.62
N SER A 70 15.41 -5.44 -19.08
CA SER A 70 15.58 -5.07 -17.68
C SER A 70 14.25 -5.20 -16.95
N VAL A 71 14.27 -5.77 -15.74
CA VAL A 71 13.07 -6.00 -14.94
C VAL A 71 12.99 -4.93 -13.85
N GLY A 72 11.93 -4.15 -13.86
CA GLY A 72 11.61 -3.24 -12.78
C GLY A 72 10.91 -3.97 -11.63
N TYR A 73 11.35 -3.73 -10.40
CA TYR A 73 10.65 -4.16 -9.20
C TYR A 73 9.96 -2.98 -8.56
N LEU A 74 8.67 -3.15 -8.27
CA LEU A 74 7.79 -2.14 -7.66
C LEU A 74 7.07 -2.77 -6.48
N ARG A 75 7.39 -2.38 -5.25
CA ARG A 75 6.66 -2.80 -4.06
C ARG A 75 5.68 -1.73 -3.62
N ILE A 76 4.40 -2.08 -3.52
CA ILE A 76 3.33 -1.23 -2.99
C ILE A 76 3.02 -1.71 -1.57
N ARG A 77 3.40 -0.93 -0.57
CA ARG A 77 3.25 -1.30 0.84
C ARG A 77 1.84 -1.08 1.37
N ASN A 78 1.16 -0.07 0.84
CA ASN A 78 -0.23 0.26 1.14
C ASN A 78 -0.85 1.05 -0.02
N PHE A 79 -2.18 1.20 0.00
CA PHE A 79 -2.90 2.08 -0.91
C PHE A 79 -3.49 3.29 -0.13
N ASP A 80 -2.67 3.90 0.72
CA ASP A 80 -3.02 5.11 1.45
C ASP A 80 -2.80 6.35 0.58
N ASP A 81 -2.97 7.55 1.14
CA ASP A 81 -2.85 8.81 0.41
C ASP A 81 -1.54 8.89 -0.38
N SER A 82 -1.62 9.34 -1.61
CA SER A 82 -0.51 9.46 -2.57
C SER A 82 0.04 8.13 -3.15
N ALA A 83 -0.50 6.97 -2.81
CA ALA A 83 0.00 5.69 -3.32
C ALA A 83 -0.06 5.61 -4.86
N ALA A 84 -1.18 6.01 -5.46
CA ALA A 84 -1.34 6.00 -6.91
C ALA A 84 -0.36 6.95 -7.63
N ALA A 85 -0.15 8.15 -7.09
CA ALA A 85 0.82 9.12 -7.64
C ALA A 85 2.25 8.59 -7.51
N SER A 86 2.59 7.96 -6.37
CA SER A 86 3.89 7.33 -6.14
C SER A 86 4.13 6.16 -7.09
N VAL A 87 3.12 5.33 -7.35
CA VAL A 87 3.18 4.24 -8.35
C VAL A 87 3.52 4.80 -9.73
N LYS A 88 2.80 5.84 -10.20
CA LYS A 88 3.05 6.46 -11.50
C LYS A 88 4.47 7.00 -11.62
N THR A 89 4.94 7.70 -10.59
CA THR A 89 6.30 8.25 -10.52
C THR A 89 7.35 7.13 -10.54
N ALA A 90 7.14 6.09 -9.75
CA ALA A 90 8.06 4.95 -9.67
C ALA A 90 8.16 4.19 -11.00
N VAL A 91 7.03 3.94 -11.65
CA VAL A 91 7.02 3.24 -12.96
C VAL A 91 7.68 4.09 -14.04
N ALA A 92 7.44 5.40 -14.07
CA ALA A 92 8.13 6.30 -15.01
C ALA A 92 9.65 6.25 -14.80
N ALA A 93 10.13 6.31 -13.56
CA ALA A 93 11.55 6.21 -13.23
C ALA A 93 12.16 4.84 -13.63
N LEU A 94 11.41 3.74 -13.46
CA LEU A 94 11.82 2.42 -13.90
C LEU A 94 11.92 2.34 -15.44
N GLN A 95 10.96 2.91 -16.17
CA GLN A 95 10.98 2.98 -17.63
C GLN A 95 12.18 3.81 -18.13
N ASP A 96 12.42 4.98 -17.53
CA ASP A 96 13.58 5.83 -17.85
C ASP A 96 14.90 5.11 -17.57
N SER A 97 14.91 4.19 -16.61
CA SER A 97 16.04 3.32 -16.29
C SER A 97 16.12 2.07 -17.17
N GLY A 98 15.25 1.94 -18.18
CA GLY A 98 15.27 0.86 -19.16
C GLY A 98 14.47 -0.39 -18.81
N ALA A 99 13.58 -0.34 -17.82
CA ALA A 99 12.69 -1.47 -17.51
C ALA A 99 11.77 -1.78 -18.70
N THR A 100 11.73 -3.04 -19.10
CA THR A 100 10.86 -3.56 -20.16
C THR A 100 9.76 -4.49 -19.63
N SER A 101 9.80 -4.82 -18.35
CA SER A 101 8.82 -5.62 -17.64
C SER A 101 8.81 -5.25 -16.16
N LEU A 102 7.71 -5.57 -15.44
CA LEU A 102 7.53 -5.23 -14.04
C LEU A 102 7.21 -6.46 -13.17
N ILE A 103 7.77 -6.44 -11.98
CA ILE A 103 7.28 -7.24 -10.85
C ILE A 103 6.62 -6.27 -9.88
N ILE A 104 5.32 -6.42 -9.67
CA ILE A 104 4.54 -5.63 -8.72
C ILE A 104 4.36 -6.46 -7.45
N ASP A 105 4.93 -6.02 -6.34
CA ASP A 105 4.89 -6.74 -5.07
C ASP A 105 3.91 -6.09 -4.10
N VAL A 106 2.81 -6.79 -3.80
CA VAL A 106 1.80 -6.40 -2.81
C VAL A 106 1.78 -7.35 -1.60
N ARG A 107 2.85 -8.11 -1.40
CA ARG A 107 2.97 -8.97 -0.21
C ARG A 107 3.02 -8.11 1.05
N ASP A 108 2.32 -8.57 2.09
CA ASP A 108 2.20 -7.91 3.39
C ASP A 108 1.50 -6.53 3.32
N ASN A 109 0.88 -6.19 2.20
CA ASN A 109 0.04 -5.02 2.08
C ASN A 109 -1.35 -5.34 2.65
N THR A 110 -1.72 -4.67 3.74
CA THR A 110 -2.93 -4.97 4.53
C THR A 110 -3.92 -3.81 4.55
N SER A 111 -3.65 -2.70 3.84
CA SER A 111 -4.44 -1.48 3.97
C SER A 111 -4.56 -0.70 2.67
N GLY A 112 -5.50 0.23 2.67
CA GLY A 112 -5.60 1.23 1.62
C GLY A 112 -7.01 1.70 1.32
N LYS A 113 -7.07 2.85 0.64
CA LYS A 113 -8.30 3.49 0.21
C LYS A 113 -8.74 2.94 -1.15
N PRO A 114 -10.04 2.66 -1.33
CA PRO A 114 -10.56 2.19 -2.62
C PRO A 114 -10.22 3.11 -3.81
N ALA A 115 -10.22 4.43 -3.60
CA ALA A 115 -9.91 5.40 -4.63
C ALA A 115 -8.43 5.32 -5.07
N GLU A 116 -7.48 5.28 -4.13
CA GLU A 116 -6.05 5.16 -4.44
C GLU A 116 -5.73 3.85 -5.15
N MET A 117 -6.37 2.75 -4.73
CA MET A 117 -6.25 1.47 -5.43
C MET A 117 -6.83 1.54 -6.86
N ALA A 118 -7.98 2.19 -7.04
CA ALA A 118 -8.59 2.35 -8.36
C ALA A 118 -7.70 3.19 -9.30
N ASP A 119 -7.12 4.28 -8.80
CA ASP A 119 -6.21 5.14 -9.56
C ASP A 119 -4.89 4.43 -9.92
N ALA A 120 -4.43 3.51 -9.07
CA ALA A 120 -3.29 2.65 -9.40
C ALA A 120 -3.66 1.61 -10.46
N LEU A 121 -4.83 0.96 -10.34
CA LEU A 121 -5.34 0.02 -11.36
C LEU A 121 -5.58 0.70 -12.71
N ASP A 122 -6.12 1.93 -12.73
CA ASP A 122 -6.32 2.72 -13.95
C ASP A 122 -5.02 2.92 -14.72
N TYR A 123 -3.90 3.02 -14.03
CA TYR A 123 -2.59 3.14 -14.66
C TYR A 123 -2.12 1.85 -15.33
N PHE A 124 -2.50 0.68 -14.79
CA PHE A 124 -2.05 -0.62 -15.30
C PHE A 124 -3.01 -1.27 -16.30
N LEU A 125 -4.29 -0.94 -16.25
CA LEU A 125 -5.33 -1.67 -16.96
C LEU A 125 -6.00 -0.83 -18.04
N PRO A 126 -6.42 -1.45 -19.16
CA PRO A 126 -7.16 -0.76 -20.22
C PRO A 126 -8.53 -0.29 -19.69
N LYS A 127 -9.18 0.57 -20.50
CA LYS A 127 -10.50 1.12 -20.19
C LYS A 127 -11.51 0.02 -19.88
N GLY A 128 -12.17 0.13 -18.73
CA GLY A 128 -13.23 -0.77 -18.30
C GLY A 128 -13.63 -0.57 -16.85
N ASP A 129 -14.64 -1.31 -16.41
CA ASP A 129 -14.98 -1.34 -14.98
C ASP A 129 -13.95 -2.19 -14.23
N LEU A 130 -13.46 -1.64 -13.12
CA LEU A 130 -12.44 -2.28 -12.29
C LEU A 130 -13.08 -3.11 -11.18
N PHE A 131 -13.91 -2.48 -10.37
CA PHE A 131 -14.63 -3.11 -9.25
C PHE A 131 -15.80 -2.23 -8.82
N LEU A 132 -16.67 -2.79 -7.98
CA LEU A 132 -17.74 -2.06 -7.32
C LEU A 132 -17.56 -2.14 -5.80
N LEU A 133 -18.00 -1.08 -5.13
CA LEU A 133 -18.23 -1.09 -3.69
C LEU A 133 -19.73 -1.16 -3.45
N ARG A 134 -20.18 -2.11 -2.63
CA ARG A 134 -21.56 -2.22 -2.18
C ARG A 134 -21.63 -1.90 -0.68
N ASP A 135 -22.47 -0.97 -0.32
CA ASP A 135 -22.71 -0.65 1.08
C ASP A 135 -23.78 -1.58 1.69
N ARG A 136 -24.02 -1.40 2.98
CA ARG A 136 -24.99 -2.19 3.75
C ARG A 136 -26.43 -2.08 3.24
N ASP A 137 -26.77 -0.96 2.62
CA ASP A 137 -28.12 -0.69 2.09
C ASP A 137 -28.27 -1.19 0.65
N GLY A 138 -27.23 -1.85 0.11
CA GLY A 138 -27.20 -2.40 -1.25
C GLY A 138 -26.85 -1.36 -2.33
N LYS A 139 -26.48 -0.14 -1.95
CA LYS A 139 -26.03 0.88 -2.91
C LYS A 139 -24.65 0.54 -3.44
N GLU A 140 -24.53 0.53 -4.74
CA GLU A 140 -23.28 0.23 -5.45
C GLU A 140 -22.62 1.49 -5.99
N THR A 141 -21.29 1.55 -5.90
CA THR A 141 -20.44 2.57 -6.50
C THR A 141 -19.42 1.87 -7.38
N THR A 142 -19.41 2.18 -8.67
CA THR A 142 -18.47 1.59 -9.63
C THR A 142 -17.23 2.44 -9.75
N TYR A 143 -16.07 1.77 -9.78
CA TYR A 143 -14.77 2.34 -10.11
C TYR A 143 -14.36 1.81 -11.48
N SER A 144 -13.93 2.70 -12.36
CA SER A 144 -13.61 2.37 -13.76
C SER A 144 -12.29 3.00 -14.17
N SER A 145 -11.59 2.35 -15.09
CA SER A 145 -10.36 2.86 -15.71
C SER A 145 -10.64 3.67 -16.98
N GLY A 146 -9.72 4.60 -17.28
CA GLY A 146 -9.70 5.40 -18.48
C GLY A 146 -9.12 4.67 -19.70
N SER A 147 -8.67 5.44 -20.69
CA SER A 147 -8.17 4.90 -21.96
C SER A 147 -6.65 4.78 -22.05
N SER A 148 -5.92 5.39 -21.12
CA SER A 148 -4.45 5.41 -21.11
C SER A 148 -3.93 4.47 -20.04
N TYR A 149 -3.23 3.43 -20.43
CA TYR A 149 -2.66 2.45 -19.50
C TYR A 149 -1.26 2.03 -19.92
N LEU A 150 -0.54 1.46 -18.96
CA LEU A 150 0.80 0.92 -19.18
C LEU A 150 0.73 -0.43 -19.90
N ASN A 151 1.12 -0.44 -21.19
CA ASN A 151 1.23 -1.69 -21.94
C ASN A 151 2.64 -2.28 -21.79
N MET A 152 2.85 -3.02 -20.68
CA MET A 152 4.13 -3.65 -20.34
C MET A 152 3.87 -5.02 -19.73
N PRO A 153 4.67 -6.07 -20.05
CA PRO A 153 4.59 -7.35 -19.36
C PRO A 153 4.78 -7.18 -17.85
N MET A 154 3.90 -7.79 -17.06
CA MET A 154 3.99 -7.68 -15.60
C MET A 154 3.50 -8.94 -14.90
N VAL A 155 3.95 -9.11 -13.66
CA VAL A 155 3.46 -10.12 -12.72
C VAL A 155 3.18 -9.45 -11.37
N VAL A 156 2.26 -10.03 -10.59
CA VAL A 156 1.96 -9.55 -9.24
C VAL A 156 2.34 -10.60 -8.22
N LEU A 157 3.08 -10.19 -7.18
CA LEU A 157 3.45 -11.05 -6.05
C LEU A 157 2.47 -10.86 -4.90
N VAL A 158 1.96 -11.97 -4.38
CA VAL A 158 1.01 -12.01 -3.24
C VAL A 158 1.45 -13.03 -2.19
N ASN A 159 0.95 -12.86 -0.96
CA ASN A 159 1.10 -13.84 0.10
C ASN A 159 -0.16 -13.88 0.99
N GLU A 160 -0.14 -14.71 2.02
CA GLU A 160 -1.21 -14.89 3.00
C GLU A 160 -1.51 -13.62 3.82
N ASN A 161 -0.65 -12.63 3.79
CA ASN A 161 -0.85 -11.34 4.45
C ASN A 161 -1.33 -10.24 3.46
N THR A 162 -1.47 -10.54 2.18
CA THR A 162 -2.07 -9.63 1.19
C THR A 162 -3.58 -9.58 1.43
N THR A 163 -4.09 -8.46 1.97
CA THR A 163 -5.49 -8.34 2.40
C THR A 163 -6.15 -7.04 1.95
N CYS A 164 -7.44 -6.91 2.15
CA CYS A 164 -8.21 -5.69 1.87
C CYS A 164 -8.00 -5.17 0.43
N ALA A 165 -7.62 -3.90 0.28
CA ALA A 165 -7.41 -3.27 -1.04
C ALA A 165 -6.35 -4.00 -1.89
N ALA A 166 -5.28 -4.51 -1.29
CA ALA A 166 -4.23 -5.22 -2.01
C ALA A 166 -4.69 -6.57 -2.57
N GLU A 167 -5.56 -7.27 -1.87
CA GLU A 167 -6.17 -8.49 -2.35
C GLU A 167 -7.12 -8.22 -3.53
N VAL A 168 -7.91 -7.14 -3.43
CA VAL A 168 -8.77 -6.68 -4.54
C VAL A 168 -7.93 -6.29 -5.75
N PHE A 169 -6.84 -5.54 -5.54
CA PHE A 169 -5.88 -5.18 -6.60
C PHE A 169 -5.39 -6.43 -7.33
N ALA A 170 -4.91 -7.43 -6.60
CA ALA A 170 -4.41 -8.67 -7.18
C ALA A 170 -5.51 -9.45 -7.92
N CYS A 171 -6.74 -9.50 -7.37
CA CYS A 171 -7.88 -10.14 -8.01
C CYS A 171 -8.21 -9.50 -9.38
N ILE A 172 -8.28 -8.17 -9.43
CA ILE A 172 -8.59 -7.44 -10.67
C ILE A 172 -7.46 -7.58 -11.70
N MET A 173 -6.20 -7.51 -11.26
CA MET A 173 -5.06 -7.76 -12.13
C MET A 173 -5.09 -9.17 -12.73
N GLN A 174 -5.44 -10.20 -11.93
CA GLN A 174 -5.60 -11.60 -12.41
C GLN A 174 -6.72 -11.71 -13.44
N GLN A 175 -7.88 -11.09 -13.19
CA GLN A 175 -9.00 -11.08 -14.14
C GLN A 175 -8.64 -10.39 -15.46
N ALA A 176 -7.75 -9.41 -15.42
CA ALA A 176 -7.20 -8.75 -16.62
C ALA A 176 -6.11 -9.57 -17.33
N GLY A 177 -5.78 -10.78 -16.85
CA GLY A 177 -4.80 -11.68 -17.47
C GLY A 177 -3.37 -11.49 -16.98
N VAL A 178 -3.14 -10.72 -15.93
CA VAL A 178 -1.83 -10.58 -15.30
C VAL A 178 -1.56 -11.80 -14.41
N THR A 179 -0.40 -12.42 -14.57
CA THR A 179 -0.01 -13.60 -13.78
C THR A 179 0.23 -13.24 -12.31
N ILE A 180 -0.42 -13.96 -11.42
CA ILE A 180 -0.23 -13.84 -9.97
C ILE A 180 0.70 -14.94 -9.48
N VAL A 181 1.70 -14.55 -8.70
CA VAL A 181 2.74 -15.46 -8.17
C VAL A 181 2.78 -15.37 -6.65
N GLY A 182 2.88 -16.48 -5.96
CA GLY A 182 3.04 -16.48 -4.51
C GLY A 182 2.18 -17.50 -3.77
N ARG A 183 1.60 -17.06 -2.65
CA ARG A 183 0.70 -17.89 -1.83
C ARG A 183 -0.71 -17.31 -1.82
N ARG A 184 -1.71 -18.19 -1.63
CA ARG A 184 -3.12 -17.81 -1.60
C ARG A 184 -3.37 -16.72 -0.55
N THR A 185 -4.12 -15.70 -0.93
CA THR A 185 -4.57 -14.64 -0.04
C THR A 185 -5.77 -15.09 0.81
N PRO A 186 -6.08 -14.43 1.95
CA PRO A 186 -7.04 -14.95 2.93
C PRO A 186 -8.53 -14.76 2.59
N GLY A 187 -8.90 -13.95 1.59
CA GLY A 187 -10.30 -13.64 1.29
C GLY A 187 -10.90 -12.54 2.16
N SER A 188 -10.07 -11.62 2.62
CA SER A 188 -10.48 -10.51 3.50
C SER A 188 -10.75 -9.21 2.73
N ALA A 189 -11.50 -9.31 1.63
CA ALA A 189 -11.78 -8.20 0.72
C ALA A 189 -12.96 -7.33 1.22
N GLN A 190 -12.75 -6.60 2.32
CA GLN A 190 -13.72 -5.65 2.87
C GLN A 190 -13.08 -4.28 3.07
N SER A 191 -13.77 -3.22 2.63
CA SER A 191 -13.34 -1.86 2.91
C SER A 191 -13.80 -1.43 4.29
N GLN A 192 -12.85 -0.95 5.09
CA GLN A 192 -13.08 -0.51 6.47
C GLN A 192 -13.05 1.02 6.55
N VAL A 193 -13.81 1.57 7.49
CA VAL A 193 -13.77 2.97 7.86
C VAL A 193 -13.47 3.11 9.34
N ILE A 194 -12.77 4.18 9.69
CA ILE A 194 -12.56 4.57 11.08
C ILE A 194 -13.64 5.61 11.41
N VAL A 195 -14.37 5.37 12.47
CA VAL A 195 -15.38 6.29 13.01
C VAL A 195 -14.89 6.79 14.35
N GLU A 196 -14.59 8.07 14.42
CA GLU A 196 -14.24 8.73 15.69
C GLU A 196 -15.47 8.90 16.56
N LEU A 197 -15.34 8.63 17.85
CA LEU A 197 -16.40 8.77 18.84
C LEU A 197 -16.21 10.08 19.63
N SER A 198 -17.29 10.53 20.29
CA SER A 198 -17.30 11.81 21.02
C SER A 198 -16.37 11.88 22.24
N ASP A 199 -15.90 10.74 22.70
CA ASP A 199 -14.92 10.61 23.81
C ASP A 199 -13.46 10.58 23.35
N GLY A 200 -13.21 10.75 22.03
CA GLY A 200 -11.88 10.70 21.43
C GLY A 200 -11.38 9.30 21.10
N SER A 201 -12.16 8.25 21.39
CA SER A 201 -11.89 6.90 20.92
C SER A 201 -12.35 6.72 19.48
N ALA A 202 -11.93 5.63 18.82
CA ALA A 202 -12.32 5.33 17.45
C ALA A 202 -12.69 3.86 17.28
N VAL A 203 -13.62 3.58 16.38
CA VAL A 203 -14.04 2.24 16.00
C VAL A 203 -13.74 2.01 14.53
N ARG A 204 -13.09 0.88 14.20
CA ARG A 204 -12.88 0.44 12.84
C ARG A 204 -14.00 -0.52 12.45
N LEU A 205 -14.76 -0.17 11.41
CA LEU A 205 -15.93 -0.91 10.95
C LEU A 205 -15.76 -1.31 9.48
N SER A 206 -16.09 -2.56 9.14
CA SER A 206 -16.29 -2.98 7.75
C SER A 206 -17.57 -2.35 7.23
N LYS A 207 -17.45 -1.43 6.26
CA LYS A 207 -18.56 -0.65 5.73
C LYS A 207 -18.97 -1.07 4.34
N PHE A 208 -18.03 -1.48 3.53
CA PHE A 208 -18.28 -1.82 2.14
C PHE A 208 -17.71 -3.19 1.80
N GLU A 209 -18.42 -3.88 0.92
CA GLU A 209 -17.99 -5.09 0.27
C GLU A 209 -17.46 -4.77 -1.12
N TYR A 210 -16.35 -5.38 -1.50
CA TYR A 210 -15.85 -5.30 -2.87
C TYR A 210 -16.49 -6.37 -3.73
N LEU A 211 -16.94 -5.95 -4.90
CA LEU A 211 -17.46 -6.83 -5.95
C LEU A 211 -16.58 -6.73 -7.20
N THR A 212 -16.46 -7.83 -7.90
CA THR A 212 -15.90 -7.85 -9.25
C THR A 212 -16.80 -7.09 -10.24
N PRO A 213 -16.33 -6.74 -11.45
CA PRO A 213 -17.18 -6.09 -12.47
C PRO A 213 -18.45 -6.89 -12.80
N ASP A 214 -18.41 -8.22 -12.72
CA ASP A 214 -19.57 -9.10 -12.90
C ASP A 214 -20.37 -9.32 -11.59
N LYS A 215 -20.18 -8.44 -10.61
CA LYS A 215 -20.90 -8.36 -9.33
C LYS A 215 -20.77 -9.58 -8.42
N LYS A 216 -19.72 -10.34 -8.54
CA LYS A 216 -19.41 -11.40 -7.58
C LYS A 216 -18.71 -10.83 -6.35
N SER A 217 -19.11 -11.28 -5.18
CA SER A 217 -18.44 -10.93 -3.92
C SER A 217 -16.99 -11.45 -3.92
N MET A 218 -16.04 -10.56 -3.69
CA MET A 218 -14.64 -10.96 -3.58
C MET A 218 -14.38 -11.76 -2.29
N THR A 219 -15.16 -11.52 -1.26
CA THR A 219 -15.15 -12.34 -0.04
C THR A 219 -15.60 -13.78 -0.31
N ASP A 220 -16.64 -13.97 -1.13
CA ASP A 220 -17.16 -15.29 -1.49
C ASP A 220 -16.19 -16.07 -2.39
N LEU A 221 -15.33 -15.40 -3.14
CA LEU A 221 -14.25 -16.03 -3.90
C LEU A 221 -13.20 -16.68 -2.97
N GLY A 222 -13.18 -16.31 -1.70
CA GLY A 222 -12.31 -16.88 -0.68
C GLY A 222 -10.83 -16.59 -0.89
N GLY A 223 -10.52 -15.46 -1.51
CA GLY A 223 -9.17 -14.98 -1.78
C GLY A 223 -8.64 -15.32 -3.17
N VAL A 224 -7.51 -14.72 -3.50
CA VAL A 224 -6.80 -14.90 -4.77
C VAL A 224 -5.96 -16.17 -4.70
N THR A 225 -6.21 -17.12 -5.60
CA THR A 225 -5.34 -18.27 -5.79
C THR A 225 -4.29 -17.92 -6.83
N PRO A 226 -2.98 -17.95 -6.50
CA PRO A 226 -1.93 -17.64 -7.45
C PRO A 226 -1.93 -18.61 -8.65
N ASP A 227 -1.60 -18.09 -9.83
CA ASP A 227 -1.39 -18.90 -11.04
C ASP A 227 -0.12 -19.73 -10.93
N ILE A 228 0.89 -19.18 -10.23
CA ILE A 228 2.15 -19.84 -9.92
C ILE A 228 2.36 -19.81 -8.41
N ALA A 229 2.26 -20.97 -7.77
CA ALA A 229 2.49 -21.10 -6.34
C ALA A 229 3.99 -21.04 -6.03
N SER A 230 4.39 -20.18 -5.06
CA SER A 230 5.73 -20.19 -4.49
C SER A 230 5.71 -20.87 -3.12
N TYR A 231 6.64 -21.80 -2.91
CA TYR A 231 6.85 -22.44 -1.62
C TYR A 231 8.08 -21.79 -0.97
N GLN A 232 7.99 -21.45 0.32
CA GLN A 232 9.21 -21.18 1.07
C GLN A 232 10.00 -22.49 1.13
N ILE A 233 11.27 -22.44 0.72
CA ILE A 233 12.23 -23.46 1.13
C ILE A 233 12.47 -23.14 2.60
N GLU A 234 11.92 -23.96 3.50
CA GLU A 234 12.31 -23.91 4.91
C GLU A 234 13.80 -24.27 4.92
N ASP A 235 14.63 -23.34 5.36
CA ASP A 235 16.04 -23.62 5.63
C ASP A 235 16.08 -24.68 6.72
N SER A 236 16.46 -25.90 6.32
CA SER A 236 16.64 -27.08 7.18
C SER A 236 17.93 -26.99 7.98
#